data_4efdac81551174d563d5a670574d2bcb
#
_entry.id   4efdac81551174d563d5a670574d2bcb
#
_cell.length_a   1.000
_cell.length_b   1.000
_cell.length_c   1.000
_cell.angle_alpha   90.00
_cell.angle_beta   90.00
_cell.angle_gamma   90.00
#
_symmetry.space_group_name_H-M   'P 1'
#
loop_
_entity.id
_entity.type
_entity.pdbx_description
1 polymer ?
#
loop_
_entity_poly.entity_id
_entity_poly.type
_entity_poly.pdbx_seq_one_letter_code
_entity_poly.pdbx_strand_id
1 'polypeptide(L)'
;MPAKVPFYTEQDLRKASLPNHGGRYAVVAHGDVIDNVKYKLAAAGFGIKEEMYRMTTDGQVAQGVYYLDYKSDSDMGMMFAWSNSYNKTMRFKCGIGAYVFVCMNGVVRGDIGNYSRKHSGTALQDVIAQIDHQVAHAREHYDALLHDKAMLKNIILTPRDKGRILGELFANDEILTLTQVGIVKREIDKPTHNYGADVNSAWTMYNYITFALKESHPGTYMKDHQKVHGYFVDAYGQLITPQVQQIDPEEEVLVAPAPVTPAGSDYDVDHSYYPDTNVQEDSFGVNFL
;
A
#
# COMPACT_ATOMS: atom_id res chain seq x y z
N MET A 1 -0.89 -9.50 21.06
CA MET A 1 -0.75 -9.81 19.63
C MET A 1 -2.07 -9.47 18.98
N PRO A 2 -2.13 -8.71 17.87
CA PRO A 2 -3.39 -8.53 17.16
C PRO A 2 -3.87 -9.91 16.69
N ALA A 3 -5.19 -10.13 16.76
CA ALA A 3 -5.78 -11.38 16.33
C ALA A 3 -5.50 -11.53 14.82
N LYS A 4 -4.80 -12.59 14.41
CA LYS A 4 -4.62 -12.90 12.99
C LYS A 4 -6.00 -12.95 12.33
N VAL A 5 -6.18 -12.22 11.24
CA VAL A 5 -7.41 -12.32 10.45
C VAL A 5 -7.52 -13.77 9.98
N PRO A 6 -8.58 -14.49 10.35
CA PRO A 6 -8.69 -15.91 10.06
C PRO A 6 -8.78 -16.13 8.54
N PHE A 7 -8.14 -17.20 8.07
CA PHE A 7 -8.34 -17.71 6.73
C PHE A 7 -9.60 -18.59 6.71
N TYR A 8 -10.35 -18.45 5.64
CA TYR A 8 -11.58 -19.19 5.38
C TYR A 8 -11.38 -20.10 4.17
N THR A 9 -12.19 -21.14 4.06
CA THR A 9 -12.25 -21.98 2.86
C THR A 9 -13.25 -21.41 1.86
N GLU A 10 -13.15 -21.83 0.60
CA GLU A 10 -14.17 -21.50 -0.41
C GLU A 10 -15.58 -21.88 0.06
N GLN A 11 -15.70 -23.04 0.72
CA GLN A 11 -16.98 -23.50 1.23
C GLN A 11 -17.58 -22.58 2.30
N ASP A 12 -16.74 -21.95 3.12
CA ASP A 12 -17.22 -20.99 4.13
C ASP A 12 -17.80 -19.75 3.45
N LEU A 13 -17.15 -19.24 2.39
CA LEU A 13 -17.67 -18.11 1.63
C LEU A 13 -18.98 -18.44 0.92
N ARG A 14 -19.11 -19.66 0.38
CA ARG A 14 -20.35 -20.12 -0.29
C ARG A 14 -21.52 -20.29 0.70
N LYS A 15 -21.23 -20.59 1.96
CA LYS A 15 -22.24 -20.73 3.03
C LYS A 15 -22.66 -19.39 3.64
N ALA A 16 -21.96 -18.28 3.33
CA ALA A 16 -22.30 -16.96 3.85
C ALA A 16 -23.74 -16.59 3.48
N SER A 17 -24.54 -16.24 4.49
CA SER A 17 -25.95 -15.96 4.33
C SER A 17 -26.20 -14.72 3.47
N LEU A 18 -26.99 -14.84 2.42
CA LEU A 18 -27.38 -13.73 1.57
C LEU A 18 -28.43 -12.87 2.28
N PRO A 19 -28.18 -11.58 2.52
CA PRO A 19 -29.15 -10.71 3.14
C PRO A 19 -30.29 -10.35 2.17
N ASN A 20 -31.50 -10.20 2.70
CA ASN A 20 -32.62 -9.68 1.95
C ASN A 20 -32.68 -8.15 2.08
N HIS A 21 -32.23 -7.44 1.07
CA HIS A 21 -32.21 -5.97 1.06
C HIS A 21 -33.42 -5.32 0.37
N GLY A 22 -34.44 -6.10 0.00
CA GLY A 22 -35.61 -5.61 -0.74
C GLY A 22 -35.31 -5.30 -2.22
N GLY A 23 -36.36 -5.09 -3.02
CA GLY A 23 -36.41 -5.25 -4.47
C GLY A 23 -35.57 -4.34 -5.37
N ARG A 24 -34.66 -3.49 -4.86
CA ARG A 24 -33.78 -2.64 -5.68
C ARG A 24 -32.28 -2.94 -5.54
N TYR A 25 -31.89 -3.81 -4.65
CA TYR A 25 -30.49 -4.18 -4.43
C TYR A 25 -30.27 -5.64 -4.81
N ALA A 26 -29.52 -5.85 -5.88
CA ALA A 26 -29.11 -7.19 -6.30
C ALA A 26 -27.81 -7.56 -5.59
N VAL A 27 -27.87 -8.51 -4.67
CA VAL A 27 -26.70 -9.08 -4.00
C VAL A 27 -25.99 -9.99 -4.99
N VAL A 28 -24.67 -9.80 -5.16
CA VAL A 28 -23.83 -10.76 -5.88
C VAL A 28 -23.24 -11.72 -4.85
N ALA A 29 -23.58 -12.99 -4.95
CA ALA A 29 -23.06 -13.99 -4.02
C ALA A 29 -21.52 -14.13 -4.13
N HIS A 30 -20.84 -14.36 -2.99
CA HIS A 30 -19.39 -14.62 -3.02
C HIS A 30 -19.05 -15.85 -3.88
N GLY A 31 -19.92 -16.86 -3.88
CA GLY A 31 -19.80 -18.03 -4.73
C GLY A 31 -19.85 -17.71 -6.22
N ASP A 32 -20.75 -16.82 -6.65
CA ASP A 32 -20.85 -16.39 -8.07
C ASP A 32 -19.58 -15.66 -8.50
N VAL A 33 -18.99 -14.84 -7.62
CA VAL A 33 -17.70 -14.18 -7.87
C VAL A 33 -16.59 -15.22 -8.06
N ILE A 34 -16.49 -16.19 -7.16
CA ILE A 34 -15.50 -17.27 -7.22
C ILE A 34 -15.61 -18.02 -8.56
N ASP A 35 -16.82 -18.47 -8.92
CA ASP A 35 -17.06 -19.24 -10.14
C ASP A 35 -16.67 -18.47 -11.39
N ASN A 36 -17.09 -17.20 -11.47
CA ASN A 36 -16.77 -16.36 -12.62
C ASN A 36 -15.27 -16.06 -12.72
N VAL A 37 -14.59 -15.75 -11.62
CA VAL A 37 -13.14 -15.52 -11.64
C VAL A 37 -12.38 -16.76 -12.08
N LYS A 38 -12.67 -17.93 -11.49
CA LYS A 38 -12.03 -19.19 -11.87
C LYS A 38 -12.26 -19.53 -13.35
N TYR A 39 -13.49 -19.39 -13.81
CA TYR A 39 -13.83 -19.63 -15.20
C TYR A 39 -13.07 -18.71 -16.16
N LYS A 40 -13.04 -17.40 -15.87
CA LYS A 40 -12.38 -16.41 -16.75
C LYS A 40 -10.87 -16.54 -16.75
N LEU A 41 -10.25 -16.82 -15.61
CA LEU A 41 -8.81 -17.10 -15.53
C LEU A 41 -8.46 -18.35 -16.34
N ALA A 42 -9.21 -19.44 -16.19
CA ALA A 42 -8.99 -20.66 -16.94
C ALA A 42 -9.18 -20.45 -18.45
N ALA A 43 -10.22 -19.73 -18.87
CA ALA A 43 -10.49 -19.41 -20.28
C ALA A 43 -9.37 -18.55 -20.92
N ALA A 44 -8.68 -17.72 -20.12
CA ALA A 44 -7.53 -16.92 -20.55
C ALA A 44 -6.19 -17.67 -20.46
N GLY A 45 -6.20 -18.94 -20.05
CA GLY A 45 -5.03 -19.80 -19.96
C GLY A 45 -4.20 -19.60 -18.69
N PHE A 46 -4.76 -18.98 -17.64
CA PHE A 46 -4.11 -18.86 -16.36
C PHE A 46 -4.49 -20.02 -15.43
N GLY A 47 -3.50 -20.81 -15.01
CA GLY A 47 -3.66 -21.81 -13.95
C GLY A 47 -3.66 -21.13 -12.57
N ILE A 48 -4.47 -21.63 -11.65
CA ILE A 48 -4.46 -21.20 -10.26
C ILE A 48 -3.60 -22.16 -9.47
N LYS A 49 -2.52 -21.66 -8.87
CA LYS A 49 -1.57 -22.43 -8.07
C LYS A 49 -2.03 -22.55 -6.62
N GLU A 50 -2.56 -21.48 -6.07
CA GLU A 50 -3.01 -21.38 -4.68
C GLU A 50 -4.13 -20.39 -4.56
N GLU A 51 -5.04 -20.63 -3.62
CA GLU A 51 -6.19 -19.78 -3.32
C GLU A 51 -6.18 -19.37 -1.85
N MET A 52 -6.45 -18.10 -1.59
CA MET A 52 -6.56 -17.60 -0.23
C MET A 52 -7.86 -16.82 -0.09
N TYR A 53 -8.62 -17.12 0.98
CA TYR A 53 -9.88 -16.43 1.25
C TYR A 53 -9.87 -15.83 2.65
N ARG A 54 -10.45 -14.64 2.75
CA ARG A 54 -10.68 -13.91 4.00
C ARG A 54 -12.12 -13.42 4.03
N MET A 55 -12.72 -13.40 5.19
CA MET A 55 -14.10 -12.96 5.35
C MET A 55 -14.28 -12.34 6.75
N THR A 56 -15.20 -11.40 6.88
CA THR A 56 -15.64 -10.92 8.18
C THR A 56 -16.44 -12.01 8.90
N THR A 57 -16.44 -12.01 10.22
CA THR A 57 -17.11 -13.04 11.03
C THR A 57 -18.61 -13.14 10.77
N ASP A 58 -19.23 -12.06 10.32
CA ASP A 58 -20.66 -12.00 9.94
C ASP A 58 -20.91 -12.44 8.49
N GLY A 59 -19.85 -12.79 7.75
CA GLY A 59 -19.94 -13.20 6.35
C GLY A 59 -20.28 -12.08 5.36
N GLN A 60 -20.34 -10.83 5.81
CA GLN A 60 -20.86 -9.73 4.99
C GLN A 60 -19.82 -9.15 4.03
N VAL A 61 -18.52 -9.27 4.33
CA VAL A 61 -17.44 -8.81 3.48
C VAL A 61 -16.45 -9.94 3.25
N ALA A 62 -16.15 -10.24 2.01
CA ALA A 62 -15.21 -11.28 1.63
C ALA A 62 -14.17 -10.79 0.63
N GLN A 63 -13.03 -11.46 0.66
CA GLN A 63 -11.89 -11.26 -0.23
C GLN A 63 -11.38 -12.61 -0.70
N GLY A 64 -11.03 -12.71 -2.00
CA GLY A 64 -10.28 -13.82 -2.55
C GLY A 64 -9.02 -13.34 -3.23
N VAL A 65 -7.94 -14.10 -3.09
CA VAL A 65 -6.67 -13.92 -3.79
C VAL A 65 -6.30 -15.24 -4.43
N TYR A 66 -6.01 -15.21 -5.73
CA TYR A 66 -5.56 -16.36 -6.52
C TYR A 66 -4.12 -16.10 -6.96
N TYR A 67 -3.21 -16.96 -6.55
CA TYR A 67 -1.85 -16.97 -7.03
C TYR A 67 -1.79 -17.78 -8.31
N LEU A 68 -1.41 -17.12 -9.41
CA LEU A 68 -1.48 -17.71 -10.74
C LEU A 68 -0.18 -18.42 -11.10
N ASP A 69 -0.30 -19.52 -11.85
CA ASP A 69 0.84 -20.23 -12.43
C ASP A 69 1.34 -19.49 -13.68
N TYR A 70 1.86 -18.28 -13.46
CA TYR A 70 2.45 -17.43 -14.48
C TYR A 70 3.79 -16.92 -13.98
N LYS A 71 4.86 -17.36 -14.64
CA LYS A 71 6.23 -17.01 -14.27
C LYS A 71 6.91 -16.26 -15.40
N SER A 72 7.17 -14.99 -15.21
CA SER A 72 8.06 -14.19 -16.04
C SER A 72 9.18 -13.53 -15.24
N ASP A 73 9.19 -13.73 -13.92
CA ASP A 73 10.15 -13.11 -12.99
C ASP A 73 10.59 -14.09 -11.91
N SER A 74 11.82 -13.92 -11.38
CA SER A 74 12.39 -14.79 -10.34
C SER A 74 11.85 -14.56 -8.95
N ASP A 75 11.38 -13.33 -8.65
CA ASP A 75 11.03 -12.88 -7.30
C ASP A 75 9.53 -12.67 -7.13
N MET A 76 8.81 -12.45 -8.23
CA MET A 76 7.37 -12.14 -8.23
C MET A 76 6.57 -13.07 -9.12
N GLY A 77 5.35 -13.40 -8.68
CA GLY A 77 4.33 -14.08 -9.46
C GLY A 77 3.12 -13.20 -9.69
N MET A 78 2.32 -13.53 -10.71
CA MET A 78 1.06 -12.84 -10.97
C MET A 78 0.00 -13.31 -9.97
N MET A 79 -0.87 -12.41 -9.52
CA MET A 79 -2.06 -12.74 -8.75
C MET A 79 -3.29 -12.03 -9.28
N PHE A 80 -4.45 -12.61 -9.02
CA PHE A 80 -5.75 -11.95 -9.16
C PHE A 80 -6.38 -11.80 -7.78
N ALA A 81 -6.88 -10.62 -7.45
CA ALA A 81 -7.56 -10.37 -6.19
C ALA A 81 -8.93 -9.75 -6.41
N TRP A 82 -9.87 -10.07 -5.52
CA TRP A 82 -11.20 -9.45 -5.50
C TRP A 82 -11.67 -9.21 -4.07
N SER A 83 -12.57 -8.23 -3.91
CA SER A 83 -13.31 -7.98 -2.67
C SER A 83 -14.78 -7.72 -3.00
N ASN A 84 -15.68 -8.31 -2.21
CA ASN A 84 -17.14 -8.20 -2.36
C ASN A 84 -17.81 -7.99 -1.01
N SER A 85 -18.93 -7.26 -0.98
CA SER A 85 -19.71 -7.07 0.24
C SER A 85 -21.20 -7.25 0.03
N TYR A 86 -21.87 -7.78 1.06
CA TYR A 86 -23.32 -7.92 1.11
C TYR A 86 -23.99 -6.72 1.83
N ASN A 87 -23.25 -6.05 2.72
CA ASN A 87 -23.76 -5.00 3.60
C ASN A 87 -23.69 -3.58 2.99
N LYS A 88 -23.42 -3.45 1.70
CA LYS A 88 -23.32 -2.17 0.99
C LYS A 88 -22.18 -1.24 1.45
N THR A 89 -21.27 -1.71 2.29
CA THR A 89 -20.17 -0.90 2.81
C THR A 89 -19.11 -0.63 1.75
N MET A 90 -19.02 -1.51 0.75
CA MET A 90 -18.10 -1.33 -0.38
C MET A 90 -18.72 -1.83 -1.69
N ARG A 91 -18.17 -1.37 -2.79
CA ARG A 91 -18.47 -1.88 -4.13
C ARG A 91 -17.60 -3.10 -4.41
N PHE A 92 -18.05 -3.96 -5.33
CA PHE A 92 -17.17 -5.00 -5.85
C PHE A 92 -15.90 -4.38 -6.43
N LYS A 93 -14.78 -5.01 -6.15
CA LYS A 93 -13.47 -4.64 -6.69
C LYS A 93 -12.74 -5.89 -7.09
N CYS A 94 -12.05 -5.84 -8.20
CA CYS A 94 -11.09 -6.87 -8.58
C CYS A 94 -9.94 -6.25 -9.36
N GLY A 95 -8.82 -6.96 -9.41
CA GLY A 95 -7.66 -6.50 -10.15
C GLY A 95 -6.57 -7.56 -10.24
N ILE A 96 -5.76 -7.40 -11.28
CA ILE A 96 -4.48 -8.09 -11.38
C ILE A 96 -3.49 -7.38 -10.48
N GLY A 97 -2.66 -8.17 -9.85
CA GLY A 97 -1.54 -7.74 -9.05
C GLY A 97 -0.37 -8.69 -9.20
N ALA A 98 0.62 -8.48 -8.37
CA ALA A 98 1.73 -9.41 -8.22
C ALA A 98 1.88 -9.82 -6.75
N TYR A 99 2.57 -10.91 -6.50
CA TYR A 99 2.96 -11.33 -5.16
C TYR A 99 4.44 -11.66 -5.12
N VAL A 100 5.07 -11.34 -4.01
CA VAL A 100 6.51 -11.60 -3.81
C VAL A 100 6.67 -12.99 -3.22
N PHE A 101 7.42 -13.87 -3.87
CA PHE A 101 7.50 -15.30 -3.52
C PHE A 101 7.93 -15.59 -2.08
N VAL A 102 8.88 -14.83 -1.55
CA VAL A 102 9.44 -15.10 -0.21
C VAL A 102 8.50 -14.78 0.94
N CYS A 103 7.50 -13.90 0.74
CA CYS A 103 6.63 -13.41 1.80
C CYS A 103 5.15 -13.42 1.44
N MET A 104 4.79 -13.72 0.20
CA MET A 104 3.42 -13.67 -0.33
C MET A 104 2.77 -12.28 -0.16
N ASN A 105 3.56 -11.21 -0.14
CA ASN A 105 3.04 -9.84 -0.10
C ASN A 105 2.38 -9.50 -1.43
N GLY A 106 1.18 -8.95 -1.37
CA GLY A 106 0.49 -8.43 -2.56
C GLY A 106 1.08 -7.10 -3.02
N VAL A 107 1.15 -6.93 -4.34
CA VAL A 107 1.47 -5.68 -5.03
C VAL A 107 0.32 -5.39 -5.98
N VAL A 108 -0.40 -4.30 -5.79
CA VAL A 108 -1.58 -3.97 -6.59
C VAL A 108 -1.42 -2.57 -7.15
N ARG A 109 -1.42 -2.45 -8.48
CA ARG A 109 -1.33 -1.16 -9.20
C ARG A 109 -2.68 -0.45 -9.29
N GLY A 110 -2.64 0.86 -9.59
CA GLY A 110 -3.77 1.79 -9.56
C GLY A 110 -4.99 1.51 -10.45
N ASP A 111 -4.89 0.64 -11.44
CA ASP A 111 -5.99 0.31 -12.34
C ASP A 111 -6.89 -0.82 -11.83
N ILE A 112 -7.07 -0.91 -10.50
CA ILE A 112 -8.20 -1.66 -9.97
C ILE A 112 -9.44 -1.02 -10.58
N GLY A 113 -10.14 -1.74 -11.42
CA GLY A 113 -11.33 -1.24 -12.06
C GLY A 113 -12.26 -0.59 -11.04
N ASN A 114 -12.17 0.72 -10.89
CA ASN A 114 -13.04 1.52 -10.05
C ASN A 114 -14.43 1.55 -10.69
N TYR A 115 -15.00 0.37 -10.93
CA TYR A 115 -16.36 0.28 -11.39
C TYR A 115 -17.29 0.60 -10.24
N SER A 116 -17.72 1.79 -10.28
CA SER A 116 -18.47 2.46 -9.25
C SER A 116 -19.98 2.39 -9.52
N ARG A 117 -20.57 1.24 -9.78
CA ARG A 117 -22.02 1.12 -9.72
C ARG A 117 -22.50 0.48 -8.44
N LYS A 118 -23.53 1.08 -7.85
CA LYS A 118 -24.33 0.45 -6.79
C LYS A 118 -24.94 -0.83 -7.39
N HIS A 119 -24.98 -1.92 -6.63
CA HIS A 119 -25.62 -3.18 -7.00
C HIS A 119 -27.09 -2.92 -7.40
N SER A 120 -27.32 -2.66 -8.69
CA SER A 120 -28.63 -2.58 -9.33
C SER A 120 -28.92 -3.91 -10.03
N GLY A 121 -30.07 -4.11 -10.61
CA GLY A 121 -30.50 -5.38 -11.21
C GLY A 121 -29.53 -6.05 -12.19
N THR A 122 -28.48 -5.35 -12.69
CA THR A 122 -27.41 -5.86 -13.57
C THR A 122 -26.09 -6.13 -12.82
N ALA A 123 -26.10 -6.18 -11.49
CA ALA A 123 -24.87 -6.22 -10.68
C ALA A 123 -23.95 -7.40 -11.02
N LEU A 124 -24.50 -8.59 -11.29
CA LEU A 124 -23.70 -9.75 -11.64
C LEU A 124 -23.02 -9.56 -13.01
N GLN A 125 -23.75 -9.05 -14.00
CA GLN A 125 -23.18 -8.77 -15.34
C GLN A 125 -22.07 -7.72 -15.24
N ASP A 126 -22.26 -6.70 -14.42
CA ASP A 126 -21.26 -5.66 -14.20
C ASP A 126 -20.01 -6.25 -13.52
N VAL A 127 -20.14 -7.16 -12.56
CA VAL A 127 -19.03 -7.90 -11.92
C VAL A 127 -18.29 -8.75 -12.94
N ILE A 128 -19.01 -9.50 -13.79
CA ILE A 128 -18.42 -10.34 -14.82
C ILE A 128 -17.62 -9.48 -15.83
N ALA A 129 -18.19 -8.36 -16.27
CA ALA A 129 -17.51 -7.44 -17.21
C ALA A 129 -16.21 -6.89 -16.63
N GLN A 130 -16.17 -6.60 -15.31
CA GLN A 130 -14.94 -6.17 -14.65
C GLN A 130 -13.90 -7.27 -14.58
N ILE A 131 -14.31 -8.48 -14.22
CA ILE A 131 -13.41 -9.64 -14.20
C ILE A 131 -12.80 -9.84 -15.58
N ASP A 132 -13.64 -9.82 -16.65
CA ASP A 132 -13.19 -9.94 -18.03
C ASP A 132 -12.17 -8.87 -18.41
N HIS A 133 -12.44 -7.62 -18.07
CA HIS A 133 -11.52 -6.52 -18.36
C HIS A 133 -10.16 -6.72 -17.69
N GLN A 134 -10.15 -7.06 -16.40
CA GLN A 134 -8.91 -7.28 -15.66
C GLN A 134 -8.12 -8.49 -16.19
N VAL A 135 -8.80 -9.56 -16.53
CA VAL A 135 -8.17 -10.78 -17.08
C VAL A 135 -7.61 -10.53 -18.47
N ALA A 136 -8.32 -9.78 -19.33
CA ALA A 136 -7.86 -9.43 -20.68
C ALA A 136 -6.55 -8.62 -20.67
N HIS A 137 -6.37 -7.73 -19.69
CA HIS A 137 -5.18 -6.88 -19.56
C HIS A 137 -4.17 -7.41 -18.53
N ALA A 138 -4.30 -8.67 -18.11
CA ALA A 138 -3.53 -9.21 -16.98
C ALA A 138 -2.02 -9.14 -17.19
N ARG A 139 -1.55 -9.47 -18.40
CA ARG A 139 -0.10 -9.45 -18.71
C ARG A 139 0.45 -8.03 -18.72
N GLU A 140 -0.26 -7.10 -19.33
CA GLU A 140 0.13 -5.68 -19.39
C GLU A 140 0.24 -5.08 -17.98
N HIS A 141 -0.76 -5.32 -17.12
CA HIS A 141 -0.74 -4.87 -15.72
C HIS A 141 0.41 -5.48 -14.93
N TYR A 142 0.71 -6.76 -15.15
CA TYR A 142 1.80 -7.44 -14.48
C TYR A 142 3.17 -6.93 -14.95
N ASP A 143 3.36 -6.74 -16.26
CA ASP A 143 4.61 -6.21 -16.82
C ASP A 143 4.92 -4.80 -16.29
N ALA A 144 3.89 -3.96 -16.13
CA ALA A 144 4.02 -2.67 -15.51
C ALA A 144 4.48 -2.76 -14.03
N LEU A 145 3.98 -3.75 -13.27
CA LEU A 145 4.45 -4.00 -11.89
C LEU A 145 5.91 -4.47 -11.84
N LEU A 146 6.37 -5.25 -12.83
CA LEU A 146 7.78 -5.63 -12.93
C LEU A 146 8.68 -4.42 -13.19
N HIS A 147 8.23 -3.48 -14.03
CA HIS A 147 8.92 -2.22 -14.26
C HIS A 147 9.03 -1.40 -12.96
N ASP A 148 7.91 -1.23 -12.25
CA ASP A 148 7.86 -0.48 -10.98
C ASP A 148 8.78 -1.13 -9.93
N LYS A 149 8.81 -2.47 -9.84
CA LYS A 149 9.78 -3.20 -8.99
C LYS A 149 11.22 -2.86 -9.34
N ALA A 150 11.57 -2.92 -10.62
CA ALA A 150 12.94 -2.65 -11.08
C ALA A 150 13.36 -1.20 -10.74
N MET A 151 12.46 -0.26 -10.91
CA MET A 151 12.63 1.13 -10.52
C MET A 151 12.90 1.26 -9.02
N LEU A 152 12.01 0.72 -8.18
CA LEU A 152 12.10 0.83 -6.72
C LEU A 152 13.34 0.14 -6.13
N LYS A 153 13.88 -0.90 -6.77
CA LYS A 153 15.13 -1.56 -6.35
C LYS A 153 16.34 -0.63 -6.46
N ASN A 154 16.34 0.33 -7.39
CA ASN A 154 17.45 1.23 -7.65
C ASN A 154 17.44 2.51 -6.78
N ILE A 155 16.37 2.74 -6.02
CA ILE A 155 16.24 3.92 -5.15
C ILE A 155 16.66 3.56 -3.74
N ILE A 156 17.70 4.22 -3.23
CA ILE A 156 18.21 4.02 -1.87
C ILE A 156 17.65 5.09 -0.93
N LEU A 157 17.00 4.66 0.13
CA LEU A 157 16.36 5.50 1.13
C LEU A 157 17.28 5.72 2.34
N THR A 158 17.36 6.96 2.79
CA THR A 158 17.99 7.29 4.07
C THR A 158 17.05 6.91 5.24
N PRO A 159 17.55 6.82 6.49
CA PRO A 159 16.68 6.66 7.67
C PRO A 159 15.61 7.76 7.78
N ARG A 160 15.93 8.99 7.35
CA ARG A 160 14.99 10.11 7.31
C ARG A 160 13.86 9.89 6.30
N ASP A 161 14.18 9.36 5.12
CA ASP A 161 13.18 9.03 4.11
C ASP A 161 12.22 7.95 4.60
N LYS A 162 12.74 6.90 5.24
CA LYS A 162 11.91 5.84 5.85
C LYS A 162 10.97 6.40 6.91
N GLY A 163 11.46 7.30 7.76
CA GLY A 163 10.65 7.98 8.77
C GLY A 163 9.56 8.87 8.15
N ARG A 164 9.90 9.61 7.07
CA ARG A 164 8.95 10.44 6.33
C ARG A 164 7.85 9.60 5.69
N ILE A 165 8.20 8.52 4.99
CA ILE A 165 7.24 7.59 4.39
C ILE A 165 6.23 7.08 5.42
N LEU A 166 6.72 6.61 6.58
CA LEU A 166 5.83 6.14 7.65
C LEU A 166 4.92 7.24 8.18
N GLY A 167 5.46 8.45 8.37
CA GLY A 167 4.69 9.60 8.83
C GLY A 167 3.58 9.99 7.84
N GLU A 168 3.89 10.03 6.55
CA GLU A 168 2.94 10.36 5.49
C GLU A 168 1.84 9.31 5.38
N LEU A 169 2.19 8.02 5.30
CA LEU A 169 1.22 6.93 5.16
C LEU A 169 0.35 6.73 6.42
N PHE A 170 0.84 7.12 7.60
CA PHE A 170 0.10 7.02 8.86
C PHE A 170 -0.72 8.27 9.15
N ALA A 171 -0.10 9.45 9.12
CA ALA A 171 -0.70 10.67 9.63
C ALA A 171 -1.44 11.49 8.58
N ASN A 172 -0.98 11.46 7.31
CA ASN A 172 -1.58 12.28 6.25
C ASN A 172 -2.57 11.48 5.40
N ASP A 173 -2.21 10.27 5.02
CA ASP A 173 -2.99 9.45 4.08
C ASP A 173 -3.94 8.48 4.77
N GLU A 174 -3.78 8.30 6.09
CA GLU A 174 -4.56 7.37 6.93
C GLU A 174 -4.62 5.94 6.34
N ILE A 175 -3.52 5.49 5.72
CA ILE A 175 -3.43 4.16 5.11
C ILE A 175 -3.00 3.14 6.16
N LEU A 176 -1.98 3.49 6.97
CA LEU A 176 -1.44 2.60 8.00
C LEU A 176 -2.09 2.88 9.35
N THR A 177 -2.45 1.82 10.05
CA THR A 177 -2.81 1.87 11.47
C THR A 177 -1.56 1.89 12.35
N LEU A 178 -1.69 2.30 13.61
CA LEU A 178 -0.59 2.27 14.58
C LEU A 178 0.03 0.85 14.72
N THR A 179 -0.80 -0.18 14.69
CA THR A 179 -0.34 -1.58 14.71
C THR A 179 0.53 -1.91 13.50
N GLN A 180 0.11 -1.48 12.31
CA GLN A 180 0.86 -1.70 11.07
C GLN A 180 2.18 -0.91 11.07
N VAL A 181 2.19 0.33 11.55
CA VAL A 181 3.44 1.10 11.75
C VAL A 181 4.41 0.34 12.67
N GLY A 182 3.90 -0.24 13.76
CA GLY A 182 4.69 -1.08 14.66
C GLY A 182 5.26 -2.34 13.98
N ILE A 183 4.53 -2.94 13.03
CA ILE A 183 5.02 -4.06 12.22
C ILE A 183 6.16 -3.60 11.30
N VAL A 184 5.94 -2.50 10.55
CA VAL A 184 6.96 -1.95 9.63
C VAL A 184 8.25 -1.60 10.39
N LYS A 185 8.11 -0.98 11.57
CA LYS A 185 9.28 -0.66 12.41
C LYS A 185 10.09 -1.91 12.76
N ARG A 186 9.42 -3.01 13.15
CA ARG A 186 10.12 -4.28 13.44
C ARG A 186 10.82 -4.85 12.21
N GLU A 187 10.20 -4.76 11.03
CA GLU A 187 10.80 -5.21 9.78
C GLU A 187 12.02 -4.36 9.39
N ILE A 188 12.02 -3.05 9.66
CA ILE A 188 13.19 -2.17 9.46
C ILE A 188 14.33 -2.58 10.40
N ASP A 189 14.03 -2.84 11.68
CA ASP A 189 15.02 -3.19 12.69
C ASP A 189 15.56 -4.62 12.51
N LYS A 190 14.70 -5.55 12.16
CA LYS A 190 15.02 -6.97 11.95
C LYS A 190 14.15 -7.57 10.84
N PRO A 191 14.61 -7.51 9.59
CA PRO A 191 13.88 -8.06 8.45
C PRO A 191 13.57 -9.54 8.60
N THR A 192 12.31 -9.91 8.36
CA THR A 192 11.88 -11.31 8.36
C THR A 192 12.26 -12.02 7.05
N HIS A 193 12.33 -11.27 5.95
CA HIS A 193 12.58 -11.80 4.61
C HIS A 193 13.67 -11.02 3.87
N ASN A 194 14.37 -11.70 2.96
CA ASN A 194 15.24 -11.07 1.98
C ASN A 194 14.46 -10.86 0.67
N TYR A 195 14.31 -9.62 0.26
CA TYR A 195 13.53 -9.23 -0.92
C TYR A 195 14.35 -9.11 -2.21
N GLY A 196 15.57 -9.66 -2.22
CA GLY A 196 16.45 -9.65 -3.40
C GLY A 196 16.86 -8.24 -3.85
N ALA A 197 16.98 -7.31 -2.89
CA ALA A 197 17.38 -5.93 -3.10
C ALA A 197 18.14 -5.40 -1.87
N ASP A 198 18.78 -4.23 -2.01
CA ASP A 198 19.41 -3.56 -0.87
C ASP A 198 18.39 -3.34 0.27
N VAL A 199 18.83 -3.54 1.50
CA VAL A 199 17.99 -3.37 2.72
C VAL A 199 17.44 -1.95 2.87
N ASN A 200 18.10 -0.98 2.25
CA ASN A 200 17.68 0.42 2.22
C ASN A 200 16.96 0.80 0.91
N SER A 201 16.74 -0.13 -0.01
CA SER A 201 16.01 0.20 -1.24
C SER A 201 14.55 0.56 -0.96
N ALA A 202 13.97 1.40 -1.83
CA ALA A 202 12.55 1.70 -1.79
C ALA A 202 11.70 0.43 -1.98
N TRP A 203 12.19 -0.55 -2.77
CA TRP A 203 11.55 -1.85 -2.91
C TRP A 203 11.46 -2.61 -1.59
N THR A 204 12.55 -2.64 -0.82
CA THR A 204 12.55 -3.30 0.49
C THR A 204 11.60 -2.60 1.47
N MET A 205 11.62 -1.27 1.51
CA MET A 205 10.69 -0.49 2.34
C MET A 205 9.23 -0.71 1.93
N TYR A 206 8.95 -0.74 0.62
CA TYR A 206 7.64 -1.08 0.08
C TYR A 206 7.17 -2.45 0.59
N ASN A 207 8.05 -3.45 0.58
CA ASN A 207 7.73 -4.79 1.06
C ASN A 207 7.49 -4.86 2.57
N TYR A 208 8.18 -4.07 3.39
CA TYR A 208 7.88 -3.98 4.82
C TYR A 208 6.47 -3.43 5.07
N ILE A 209 6.06 -2.45 4.28
CA ILE A 209 4.73 -1.86 4.38
C ILE A 209 3.66 -2.84 3.89
N THR A 210 3.83 -3.46 2.73
CA THR A 210 2.86 -4.43 2.21
C THR A 210 2.78 -5.70 3.07
N PHE A 211 3.84 -6.06 3.77
CA PHE A 211 3.82 -7.11 4.79
C PHE A 211 2.89 -6.73 5.96
N ALA A 212 2.94 -5.48 6.41
CA ALA A 212 2.05 -4.99 7.47
C ALA A 212 0.58 -4.91 7.00
N LEU A 213 0.32 -4.65 5.71
CA LEU A 213 -1.03 -4.62 5.14
C LEU A 213 -1.73 -5.98 5.14
N LYS A 214 -1.05 -7.10 5.45
CA LYS A 214 -1.72 -8.39 5.69
C LYS A 214 -2.69 -8.34 6.86
N GLU A 215 -2.52 -7.39 7.78
CA GLU A 215 -3.45 -7.14 8.89
C GLU A 215 -4.63 -6.23 8.49
N SER A 216 -4.68 -5.73 7.25
CA SER A 216 -5.80 -4.91 6.78
C SER A 216 -7.10 -5.70 6.72
N HIS A 217 -8.20 -4.99 7.00
CA HIS A 217 -9.54 -5.55 6.85
C HIS A 217 -9.81 -6.01 5.40
N PRO A 218 -10.51 -7.13 5.15
CA PRO A 218 -10.80 -7.63 3.79
C PRO A 218 -11.40 -6.58 2.84
N GLY A 219 -12.20 -5.66 3.36
CA GLY A 219 -12.83 -4.59 2.58
C GLY A 219 -11.90 -3.45 2.17
N THR A 220 -10.79 -3.24 2.90
CA THR A 220 -9.82 -2.16 2.61
C THR A 220 -8.54 -2.65 1.95
N TYR A 221 -8.21 -3.94 2.10
CA TYR A 221 -6.97 -4.55 1.64
C TYR A 221 -6.52 -4.08 0.24
N MET A 222 -7.36 -4.23 -0.77
CA MET A 222 -7.00 -3.84 -2.14
C MET A 222 -6.77 -2.34 -2.27
N LYS A 223 -7.61 -1.52 -1.62
CA LYS A 223 -7.47 -0.06 -1.61
C LYS A 223 -6.18 0.38 -0.92
N ASP A 224 -5.84 -0.25 0.21
CA ASP A 224 -4.64 0.09 0.97
C ASP A 224 -3.39 -0.26 0.15
N HIS A 225 -3.34 -1.42 -0.48
CA HIS A 225 -2.25 -1.81 -1.39
C HIS A 225 -2.13 -0.86 -2.59
N GLN A 226 -3.25 -0.48 -3.22
CA GLN A 226 -3.28 0.46 -4.33
C GLN A 226 -2.72 1.83 -3.93
N LYS A 227 -3.14 2.36 -2.78
CA LYS A 227 -2.67 3.64 -2.27
C LYS A 227 -1.17 3.62 -1.96
N VAL A 228 -0.69 2.55 -1.28
CA VAL A 228 0.74 2.39 -1.02
C VAL A 228 1.53 2.30 -2.31
N HIS A 229 1.04 1.56 -3.31
CA HIS A 229 1.71 1.46 -4.60
C HIS A 229 1.77 2.81 -5.30
N GLY A 230 0.64 3.52 -5.40
CA GLY A 230 0.58 4.88 -5.96
C GLY A 230 1.55 5.83 -5.26
N TYR A 231 1.57 5.83 -3.93
CA TYR A 231 2.51 6.64 -3.15
C TYR A 231 3.97 6.42 -3.58
N PHE A 232 4.41 5.16 -3.70
CA PHE A 232 5.79 4.87 -4.08
C PHE A 232 6.10 5.22 -5.53
N VAL A 233 5.19 4.95 -6.45
CA VAL A 233 5.37 5.27 -7.88
C VAL A 233 5.32 6.77 -8.11
N ASP A 234 4.40 7.50 -7.49
CA ASP A 234 4.26 8.95 -7.65
C ASP A 234 5.42 9.70 -6.98
N ALA A 235 5.80 9.28 -5.76
CA ALA A 235 6.87 9.94 -5.01
C ALA A 235 8.26 9.70 -5.61
N TYR A 236 8.49 8.53 -6.21
CA TYR A 236 9.83 8.12 -6.66
C TYR A 236 9.94 7.94 -8.17
N GLY A 237 8.84 7.78 -8.90
CA GLY A 237 8.85 7.67 -10.36
C GLY A 237 9.42 8.93 -11.04
N GLN A 238 9.23 10.09 -10.44
CA GLN A 238 9.74 11.37 -10.93
C GLN A 238 11.25 11.59 -10.65
N LEU A 239 11.82 10.89 -9.66
CA LEU A 239 13.24 11.03 -9.31
C LEU A 239 14.19 10.37 -10.31
N ILE A 240 13.69 9.57 -11.24
CA ILE A 240 14.48 8.88 -12.26
C ILE A 240 14.61 9.69 -13.56
N THR A 241 13.76 10.70 -13.75
CA THR A 241 14.01 11.69 -14.78
C THR A 241 15.12 12.60 -14.23
N PRO A 242 16.38 12.59 -14.79
CA PRO A 242 17.37 13.58 -14.42
C PRO A 242 16.70 14.94 -14.69
N GLN A 243 16.47 15.72 -13.66
CA GLN A 243 16.26 17.15 -13.87
C GLN A 243 17.57 17.62 -14.52
N VAL A 244 17.58 17.72 -15.84
CA VAL A 244 18.50 18.58 -16.54
C VAL A 244 18.19 19.96 -15.97
N GLN A 245 18.98 20.38 -14.97
CA GLN A 245 19.02 21.77 -14.58
C GLN A 245 19.35 22.51 -15.87
N GLN A 246 18.36 23.17 -16.46
CA GLN A 246 18.63 24.23 -17.38
C GLN A 246 19.41 25.27 -16.57
N ILE A 247 20.73 25.20 -16.70
CA ILE A 247 21.61 26.28 -16.32
C ILE A 247 21.23 27.38 -17.31
N ASP A 248 20.50 28.38 -16.81
CA ASP A 248 20.20 29.58 -17.56
C ASP A 248 21.54 30.25 -17.90
N PRO A 249 21.91 30.42 -19.18
CA PRO A 249 23.25 30.92 -19.54
C PRO A 249 23.44 32.43 -19.34
N GLU A 250 22.53 33.11 -18.66
CA GLU A 250 22.54 34.58 -18.46
C GLU A 250 22.50 35.04 -17.00
N GLU A 251 23.08 34.30 -16.05
CA GLU A 251 23.41 34.94 -14.78
C GLU A 251 24.86 35.43 -14.80
N GLU A 252 25.05 36.57 -15.47
CA GLU A 252 26.25 37.38 -15.39
C GLU A 252 26.45 37.80 -13.92
N VAL A 253 27.53 37.27 -13.31
CA VAL A 253 27.94 37.60 -11.95
C VAL A 253 28.29 39.08 -11.88
N LEU A 254 27.37 39.92 -11.49
CA LEU A 254 27.64 41.26 -11.00
C LEU A 254 28.39 41.18 -9.67
N VAL A 255 29.73 41.23 -9.75
CA VAL A 255 30.61 41.38 -8.59
C VAL A 255 30.33 42.74 -7.96
N ALA A 256 29.60 42.77 -6.86
CA ALA A 256 29.44 43.94 -6.04
C ALA A 256 30.80 44.31 -5.38
N PRO A 257 31.17 45.58 -5.34
CA PRO A 257 32.40 46.00 -4.67
C PRO A 257 32.30 45.83 -3.15
N ALA A 258 33.40 45.43 -2.55
CA ALA A 258 33.54 45.21 -1.12
C ALA A 258 33.09 46.44 -0.27
N PRO A 259 32.36 46.23 0.85
CA PRO A 259 32.03 47.36 1.71
C PRO A 259 33.23 47.84 2.50
N VAL A 260 33.41 49.15 2.46
CA VAL A 260 34.38 49.91 3.25
C VAL A 260 33.93 49.93 4.72
N THR A 261 34.76 49.42 5.62
CA THR A 261 34.53 49.51 7.07
C THR A 261 34.73 50.93 7.59
N PRO A 262 33.76 51.54 8.30
CA PRO A 262 34.01 52.70 9.13
C PRO A 262 34.53 52.26 10.53
N ALA A 263 35.51 52.99 11.03
CA ALA A 263 36.09 52.80 12.34
C ALA A 263 35.17 53.29 13.46
N GLY A 264 35.13 52.49 14.50
CA GLY A 264 34.99 52.89 15.89
C GLY A 264 33.66 53.50 16.36
N SER A 265 32.93 52.79 17.18
CA SER A 265 32.35 53.36 18.43
C SER A 265 32.06 52.24 19.42
N ASP A 266 32.67 52.39 20.61
CA ASP A 266 32.43 51.59 21.78
C ASP A 266 30.96 51.66 22.19
N TYR A 267 30.33 50.51 22.43
CA TYR A 267 29.14 50.41 23.27
C TYR A 267 29.31 49.27 24.26
N ASP A 268 29.39 49.64 25.51
CA ASP A 268 29.24 48.78 26.69
C ASP A 268 27.93 48.02 26.64
N VAL A 269 27.99 46.69 26.72
CA VAL A 269 26.81 45.85 26.95
C VAL A 269 26.77 45.44 28.40
N ASP A 270 25.82 45.99 29.13
CA ASP A 270 25.44 45.69 30.51
C ASP A 270 24.94 44.21 30.61
N HIS A 271 25.66 43.39 31.36
CA HIS A 271 25.31 42.03 31.73
C HIS A 271 24.54 42.01 33.05
N SER A 272 23.24 42.28 33.01
CA SER A 272 22.38 41.98 34.17
C SER A 272 20.97 41.64 33.71
N TYR A 273 20.68 40.36 33.53
CA TYR A 273 19.35 39.79 33.81
C TYR A 273 19.32 38.29 33.48
N TYR A 274 19.57 37.44 34.46
CA TYR A 274 19.06 36.08 34.52
C TYR A 274 18.51 35.82 35.92
N PRO A 275 17.23 35.60 36.10
CA PRO A 275 16.72 35.08 37.37
C PRO A 275 16.88 33.55 37.42
N ASP A 276 17.48 33.08 38.54
CA ASP A 276 17.50 31.69 38.98
C ASP A 276 16.07 31.14 39.09
N THR A 277 15.79 30.03 38.43
CA THR A 277 14.65 29.18 38.79
C THR A 277 15.14 27.80 39.17
N ASN A 278 15.25 27.58 40.48
CA ASN A 278 15.23 26.27 41.13
C ASN A 278 13.89 25.60 40.82
N VAL A 279 13.90 24.46 40.15
CA VAL A 279 12.77 23.52 40.12
C VAL A 279 13.21 22.22 40.76
N GLN A 280 12.57 21.91 41.88
CA GLN A 280 12.67 20.67 42.63
C GLN A 280 12.29 19.47 41.78
N GLU A 281 13.07 18.40 41.92
CA GLU A 281 12.71 17.05 41.47
C GLU A 281 11.59 16.48 42.34
N ASP A 282 10.41 16.25 41.76
CA ASP A 282 9.40 15.38 42.37
C ASP A 282 9.41 14.02 41.67
N SER A 283 9.79 13.05 42.45
CA SER A 283 9.79 11.63 42.16
C SER A 283 8.36 11.08 42.08
N PHE A 284 7.90 10.67 40.90
CA PHE A 284 6.74 9.79 40.77
C PHE A 284 7.18 8.38 40.35
N GLY A 285 7.14 7.49 41.33
CA GLY A 285 7.23 6.06 41.11
C GLY A 285 5.96 5.54 40.50
N VAL A 286 6.08 4.83 39.40
CA VAL A 286 4.99 4.03 38.79
C VAL A 286 5.39 2.57 38.88
N ASN A 287 4.72 1.85 39.78
CA ASN A 287 4.72 0.40 39.85
C ASN A 287 3.89 -0.18 38.73
N PHE A 288 4.47 -1.08 37.94
CA PHE A 288 3.75 -2.01 37.08
C PHE A 288 3.54 -3.34 37.82
N LEU A 289 2.29 -3.72 37.94
CA LEU A 289 1.83 -5.12 38.08
C LEU A 289 1.25 -5.55 36.73
#